data_b7823336b17ca555f9f05bd819782e70
#
_entry.id   b7823336b17ca555f9f05bd819782e70
#
_cell.length_a   1.000
_cell.length_b   1.000
_cell.length_c   1.000
_cell.angle_alpha   90.00
_cell.angle_beta   90.00
_cell.angle_gamma   90.00
#
_symmetry.space_group_name_H-M   'P 1'
#
loop_
_entity.id
_entity.type
_entity.pdbx_description
1 polymer ?
#
loop_
_entity_poly.entity_id
_entity_poly.type
_entity_poly.pdbx_seq_one_letter_code
_entity_poly.pdbx_strand_id
1 'polypeptide(L)'
;SLKVDDDLAGRFLNAYGEPIDGGPALTGKDREIGGPSVNPVRRMQPSELISTGIAGIDLNNTLVTGQKIPFFADPDQPYNQVMATVALRAQADKIILGGMGLSNDDYLYYRNVFENAGALERIIAFINTTENPPVERLLVPDMTLTAAEYFAVEKKEKVLVLLTDMTLYADALAIVSNRMDQIPSKDNMPGSLYSDLAKIYEKAVQFPDGGSITIIAVTTLSGGDITHAIPDNTGYITEGQLFLRRDSEISKVIVDPFRSLSRLKQLVIGKQTREDHSQVMNSAIRLYADA
;
A
#
# COMPACT_ATOMS: atom_id res chain seq x y z
N SER A 1 18.00 -9.20 -7.07
CA SER A 1 17.08 -10.34 -7.11
C SER A 1 16.51 -10.63 -5.73
N LEU A 2 15.38 -11.29 -5.70
CA LEU A 2 14.74 -11.81 -4.50
C LEU A 2 14.54 -13.33 -4.68
N LYS A 3 14.87 -14.11 -3.66
CA LYS A 3 14.51 -15.52 -3.63
C LYS A 3 13.05 -15.67 -3.26
N VAL A 4 12.27 -16.30 -4.14
CA VAL A 4 10.82 -16.47 -3.97
C VAL A 4 10.44 -17.93 -3.84
N ASP A 5 9.65 -18.21 -2.81
CA ASP A 5 9.04 -19.51 -2.52
C ASP A 5 7.90 -19.28 -1.50
N ASP A 6 7.14 -20.31 -1.21
CA ASP A 6 6.08 -20.26 -0.19
C ASP A 6 6.60 -19.94 1.21
N ASP A 7 7.87 -20.22 1.48
CA ASP A 7 8.54 -19.92 2.76
C ASP A 7 8.76 -18.41 3.02
N LEU A 8 8.46 -17.53 2.06
CA LEU A 8 8.36 -16.09 2.30
C LEU A 8 7.27 -15.73 3.32
N ALA A 9 6.22 -16.51 3.39
CA ALA A 9 5.11 -16.26 4.31
C ALA A 9 5.59 -16.27 5.77
N GLY A 10 5.26 -15.23 6.52
CA GLY A 10 5.66 -15.07 7.91
C GLY A 10 7.01 -14.40 8.12
N ARG A 11 7.71 -14.01 7.07
CA ARG A 11 9.07 -13.49 7.19
C ARG A 11 9.11 -11.97 7.27
N PHE A 12 10.08 -11.49 8.08
CA PHE A 12 10.50 -10.09 8.11
C PHE A 12 11.90 -10.00 7.51
N LEU A 13 12.02 -9.20 6.46
CA LEU A 13 13.22 -9.07 5.64
C LEU A 13 13.62 -7.60 5.53
N ASN A 14 14.91 -7.33 5.29
CA ASN A 14 15.37 -5.98 4.99
C ASN A 14 15.18 -5.64 3.49
N ALA A 15 15.66 -4.48 3.08
CA ALA A 15 15.55 -4.01 1.69
C ALA A 15 16.30 -4.89 0.67
N TYR A 16 17.22 -5.73 1.11
CA TYR A 16 17.95 -6.67 0.27
C TYR A 16 17.34 -8.08 0.26
N GLY A 17 16.25 -8.30 0.98
CA GLY A 17 15.65 -9.62 1.14
C GLY A 17 16.37 -10.51 2.14
N GLU A 18 17.19 -9.94 3.01
CA GLU A 18 17.88 -10.66 4.08
C GLU A 18 17.01 -10.71 5.34
N PRO A 19 16.99 -11.84 6.05
CA PRO A 19 16.20 -11.98 7.28
C PRO A 19 16.61 -11.00 8.38
N ILE A 20 15.61 -10.39 9.01
CA ILE A 20 15.76 -9.57 10.23
C ILE A 20 14.94 -10.13 11.40
N ASP A 21 14.35 -11.30 11.19
CA ASP A 21 13.50 -12.00 12.16
C ASP A 21 14.23 -13.12 12.93
N GLY A 22 15.53 -13.27 12.72
CA GLY A 22 16.32 -14.36 13.31
C GLY A 22 16.13 -15.72 12.63
N GLY A 23 15.32 -15.77 11.57
CA GLY A 23 15.09 -16.98 10.80
C GLY A 23 16.21 -17.30 9.79
N PRO A 24 16.11 -18.45 9.12
CA PRO A 24 17.11 -18.85 8.12
C PRO A 24 17.04 -17.96 6.87
N ALA A 25 18.13 -17.98 6.08
CA ALA A 25 18.15 -17.35 4.77
C ALA A 25 17.09 -17.96 3.84
N LEU A 26 16.58 -17.15 2.91
CA LEU A 26 15.62 -17.60 1.90
C LEU A 26 16.27 -18.61 0.95
N THR A 27 15.56 -19.66 0.58
CA THR A 27 16.05 -20.79 -0.24
C THR A 27 15.36 -20.90 -1.60
N GLY A 28 14.41 -20.04 -1.91
CA GLY A 28 13.65 -20.07 -3.15
C GLY A 28 14.46 -19.78 -4.41
N LYS A 29 13.80 -19.75 -5.55
CA LYS A 29 14.40 -19.37 -6.82
C LYS A 29 14.62 -17.87 -6.91
N ASP A 30 15.74 -17.47 -7.47
CA ASP A 30 15.99 -16.05 -7.74
C ASP A 30 15.04 -15.48 -8.78
N ARG A 31 14.45 -14.34 -8.46
CA ARG A 31 13.66 -13.55 -9.38
C ARG A 31 14.21 -12.12 -9.43
N GLU A 32 14.35 -11.59 -10.63
CA GLU A 32 14.77 -10.20 -10.79
C GLU A 32 13.70 -9.24 -10.25
N ILE A 33 14.16 -8.18 -9.60
CA ILE A 33 13.30 -7.10 -9.10
C ILE A 33 13.22 -5.97 -10.11
N GLY A 34 12.17 -5.15 -10.04
CA GLY A 34 12.00 -3.99 -10.91
C GLY A 34 11.68 -4.33 -12.36
N GLY A 35 11.17 -5.52 -12.63
CA GLY A 35 10.69 -5.91 -13.95
C GLY A 35 9.51 -5.05 -14.43
N PRO A 36 9.16 -5.12 -15.73
CA PRO A 36 8.05 -4.35 -16.28
C PRO A 36 6.71 -4.78 -15.68
N SER A 37 5.73 -3.87 -15.71
CA SER A 37 4.35 -4.20 -15.39
C SER A 37 3.75 -5.15 -16.42
N VAL A 38 2.70 -5.85 -16.02
CA VAL A 38 2.00 -6.78 -16.90
C VAL A 38 1.41 -6.06 -18.11
N ASN A 39 1.59 -6.65 -19.28
CA ASN A 39 1.02 -6.15 -20.54
C ASN A 39 -0.50 -5.92 -20.38
N PRO A 40 -1.03 -4.76 -20.79
CA PRO A 40 -2.47 -4.44 -20.68
C PRO A 40 -3.42 -5.49 -21.23
N VAL A 41 -3.01 -6.23 -22.26
CA VAL A 41 -3.82 -7.31 -22.85
C VAL A 41 -4.04 -8.49 -21.87
N ARG A 42 -3.15 -8.65 -20.90
CA ARG A 42 -3.23 -9.71 -19.88
C ARG A 42 -3.89 -9.25 -18.58
N ARG A 43 -4.45 -8.04 -18.57
CA ARG A 43 -5.15 -7.49 -17.41
C ARG A 43 -6.64 -7.70 -17.55
N MET A 44 -7.30 -8.07 -16.46
CA MET A 44 -8.75 -8.06 -16.37
C MET A 44 -9.26 -6.75 -15.79
N GLN A 45 -10.49 -6.40 -16.14
CA GLN A 45 -11.21 -5.37 -15.41
C GLN A 45 -11.40 -5.82 -13.95
N PRO A 46 -11.09 -4.99 -12.95
CA PRO A 46 -11.34 -5.29 -11.56
C PRO A 46 -12.80 -5.70 -11.32
N SER A 47 -13.02 -6.82 -10.64
CA SER A 47 -14.37 -7.41 -10.51
C SER A 47 -14.70 -7.91 -9.11
N GLU A 48 -13.74 -7.94 -8.19
CA GLU A 48 -13.94 -8.45 -6.84
C GLU A 48 -13.62 -7.39 -5.80
N LEU A 49 -14.35 -7.38 -4.68
CA LEU A 49 -14.04 -6.49 -3.56
C LEU A 49 -12.95 -7.08 -2.65
N ILE A 50 -12.20 -6.20 -1.99
CA ILE A 50 -11.38 -6.55 -0.84
C ILE A 50 -11.95 -5.84 0.38
N SER A 51 -12.44 -6.61 1.36
CA SER A 51 -12.80 -6.09 2.67
C SER A 51 -11.53 -5.82 3.47
N THR A 52 -11.40 -4.61 4.02
CA THR A 52 -10.25 -4.20 4.83
C THR A 52 -10.49 -4.35 6.33
N GLY A 53 -11.74 -4.55 6.73
CA GLY A 53 -12.16 -4.55 8.13
C GLY A 53 -12.32 -3.16 8.74
N ILE A 54 -12.19 -2.10 7.95
CA ILE A 54 -12.40 -0.71 8.35
C ILE A 54 -13.64 -0.17 7.66
N ALA A 55 -14.66 0.18 8.45
CA ALA A 55 -15.97 0.59 7.94
C ALA A 55 -15.89 1.81 7.02
N GLY A 56 -15.07 2.80 7.33
CA GLY A 56 -14.88 3.98 6.48
C GLY A 56 -14.31 3.68 5.10
N ILE A 57 -13.61 2.57 4.95
CA ILE A 57 -13.13 2.07 3.65
C ILE A 57 -14.22 1.19 3.04
N ASP A 58 -14.63 0.14 3.72
CA ASP A 58 -15.47 -0.91 3.16
C ASP A 58 -16.88 -0.42 2.79
N LEU A 59 -17.46 0.48 3.58
CA LEU A 59 -18.78 1.06 3.32
C LEU A 59 -18.73 2.21 2.30
N ASN A 60 -17.88 3.21 2.55
CA ASN A 60 -17.92 4.47 1.79
C ASN A 60 -16.95 4.47 0.59
N ASN A 61 -15.85 3.71 0.67
CA ASN A 61 -14.75 3.75 -0.27
C ASN A 61 -14.27 2.34 -0.61
N THR A 62 -15.20 1.47 -0.92
CA THR A 62 -14.97 0.04 -1.15
C THR A 62 -13.80 -0.22 -2.10
N LEU A 63 -12.87 -1.03 -1.63
CA LEU A 63 -11.65 -1.39 -2.36
C LEU A 63 -11.91 -2.56 -3.29
N VAL A 64 -11.33 -2.51 -4.48
CA VAL A 64 -11.51 -3.51 -5.53
C VAL A 64 -10.17 -4.16 -5.87
N THR A 65 -10.18 -5.44 -6.18
CA THR A 65 -8.97 -6.18 -6.59
C THR A 65 -8.30 -5.52 -7.78
N GLY A 66 -6.99 -5.39 -7.73
CA GLY A 66 -6.21 -4.73 -8.77
C GLY A 66 -6.18 -3.20 -8.67
N GLN A 67 -6.86 -2.61 -7.71
CA GLN A 67 -6.85 -1.18 -7.47
C GLN A 67 -5.54 -0.72 -6.83
N LYS A 68 -5.11 0.47 -7.17
CA LYS A 68 -4.04 1.21 -6.51
C LYS A 68 -4.61 2.50 -5.94
N ILE A 69 -4.43 2.70 -4.66
CA ILE A 69 -5.01 3.84 -3.95
C ILE A 69 -4.05 4.40 -2.89
N PRO A 70 -3.83 5.71 -2.85
CA PRO A 70 -3.05 6.33 -1.80
C PRO A 70 -3.87 6.46 -0.52
N PHE A 71 -3.17 6.40 0.60
CA PHE A 71 -3.70 6.68 1.93
C PHE A 71 -2.99 7.93 2.46
N PHE A 72 -3.65 9.06 2.35
CA PHE A 72 -3.11 10.35 2.77
C PHE A 72 -3.31 10.56 4.27
N ALA A 73 -2.25 10.97 4.93
CA ALA A 73 -2.24 11.27 6.37
C ALA A 73 -1.23 12.35 6.69
N ASP A 74 -1.45 13.09 7.77
CA ASP A 74 -0.42 13.94 8.34
C ASP A 74 0.62 13.07 9.06
N PRO A 75 1.90 13.51 9.15
CA PRO A 75 2.97 12.69 9.72
C PRO A 75 2.76 12.30 11.19
N ASP A 76 1.98 13.06 11.94
CA ASP A 76 1.65 12.82 13.35
C ASP A 76 0.43 11.92 13.58
N GLN A 77 -0.28 11.56 12.52
CA GLN A 77 -1.43 10.66 12.60
C GLN A 77 -1.01 9.18 12.67
N PRO A 78 -1.82 8.30 13.28
CA PRO A 78 -1.46 6.89 13.48
C PRO A 78 -1.73 6.02 12.26
N TYR A 79 -1.21 6.39 11.09
CA TYR A 79 -1.42 5.66 9.84
C TYR A 79 -0.84 4.24 9.87
N ASN A 80 0.26 4.01 10.59
CA ASN A 80 0.82 2.67 10.72
C ASN A 80 -0.07 1.75 11.56
N GLN A 81 -0.78 2.28 12.57
CA GLN A 81 -1.79 1.51 13.31
C GLN A 81 -2.98 1.12 12.41
N VAL A 82 -3.40 2.01 11.53
CA VAL A 82 -4.45 1.71 10.53
C VAL A 82 -3.97 0.64 9.57
N MET A 83 -2.75 0.74 9.05
CA MET A 83 -2.17 -0.28 8.16
C MET A 83 -2.04 -1.64 8.85
N ALA A 84 -1.62 -1.67 10.11
CA ALA A 84 -1.57 -2.91 10.88
C ALA A 84 -2.96 -3.54 11.04
N THR A 85 -3.99 -2.74 11.29
CA THR A 85 -5.38 -3.20 11.36
C THR A 85 -5.84 -3.78 10.03
N VAL A 86 -5.55 -3.12 8.92
CA VAL A 86 -5.84 -3.64 7.57
C VAL A 86 -5.13 -4.98 7.35
N ALA A 87 -3.85 -5.08 7.70
CA ALA A 87 -3.09 -6.31 7.55
C ALA A 87 -3.69 -7.49 8.32
N LEU A 88 -4.23 -7.23 9.52
CA LEU A 88 -4.85 -8.27 10.35
C LEU A 88 -6.25 -8.67 9.87
N ARG A 89 -7.02 -7.74 9.31
CA ARG A 89 -8.45 -7.93 9.04
C ARG A 89 -8.79 -8.08 7.56
N ALA A 90 -7.92 -7.64 6.66
CA ALA A 90 -8.23 -7.69 5.23
C ALA A 90 -8.44 -9.12 4.74
N GLN A 91 -9.46 -9.29 3.91
CA GLN A 91 -9.76 -10.57 3.28
C GLN A 91 -8.92 -10.71 1.99
N ALA A 92 -7.66 -11.06 2.19
CA ALA A 92 -6.71 -11.39 1.13
C ALA A 92 -5.92 -12.64 1.53
N ASP A 93 -5.41 -13.36 0.54
CA ASP A 93 -4.64 -14.59 0.79
C ASP A 93 -3.27 -14.29 1.37
N LYS A 94 -2.63 -13.22 0.87
CA LYS A 94 -1.34 -12.71 1.37
C LYS A 94 -1.39 -11.20 1.52
N ILE A 95 -0.75 -10.73 2.58
CA ILE A 95 -0.50 -9.31 2.85
C ILE A 95 0.99 -9.09 2.80
N ILE A 96 1.45 -8.14 2.00
CA ILE A 96 2.87 -7.82 1.92
C ILE A 96 3.06 -6.36 2.32
N LEU A 97 3.79 -6.16 3.41
CA LEU A 97 4.12 -4.84 3.95
C LEU A 97 5.47 -4.39 3.42
N GLY A 98 5.52 -3.23 2.80
CA GLY A 98 6.76 -2.54 2.46
C GLY A 98 6.92 -1.29 3.34
N GLY A 99 7.84 -1.34 4.28
CA GLY A 99 8.15 -0.24 5.19
C GLY A 99 9.38 0.54 4.71
N MET A 100 9.23 1.85 4.55
CA MET A 100 10.26 2.76 4.06
C MET A 100 10.49 3.87 5.07
N GLY A 101 11.67 3.87 5.68
CA GLY A 101 12.02 4.87 6.69
C GLY A 101 11.18 4.79 7.96
N LEU A 102 10.76 3.59 8.35
CA LEU A 102 10.05 3.39 9.60
C LEU A 102 10.95 3.75 10.79
N SER A 103 10.38 4.38 11.81
CA SER A 103 11.05 4.43 13.09
C SER A 103 11.21 3.02 13.66
N ASN A 104 12.18 2.83 14.54
CA ASN A 104 12.35 1.55 15.21
C ASN A 104 11.09 1.15 16.01
N ASP A 105 10.42 2.13 16.61
CA ASP A 105 9.17 1.89 17.35
C ASP A 105 8.04 1.40 16.44
N ASP A 106 7.89 1.99 15.26
CA ASP A 106 6.90 1.56 14.28
C ASP A 106 7.19 0.14 13.75
N TYR A 107 8.46 -0.15 13.49
CA TYR A 107 8.88 -1.49 13.09
C TYR A 107 8.54 -2.54 14.16
N LEU A 108 8.90 -2.27 15.42
CA LEU A 108 8.59 -3.15 16.54
C LEU A 108 7.08 -3.29 16.76
N TYR A 109 6.33 -2.20 16.58
CA TYR A 109 4.88 -2.22 16.65
C TYR A 109 4.27 -3.21 15.65
N TYR A 110 4.64 -3.14 14.38
CA TYR A 110 4.17 -4.08 13.36
C TYR A 110 4.52 -5.52 13.72
N ARG A 111 5.76 -5.75 14.09
CA ARG A 111 6.23 -7.08 14.44
C ARG A 111 5.46 -7.66 15.61
N ASN A 112 5.30 -6.91 16.69
CA ASN A 112 4.58 -7.36 17.88
C ASN A 112 3.09 -7.61 17.60
N VAL A 113 2.45 -6.72 16.85
CA VAL A 113 1.02 -6.88 16.52
C VAL A 113 0.80 -8.14 15.68
N PHE A 114 1.63 -8.40 14.70
CA PHE A 114 1.49 -9.56 13.82
C PHE A 114 1.80 -10.88 14.55
N GLU A 115 2.84 -10.91 15.35
CA GLU A 115 3.19 -12.08 16.17
C GLU A 115 2.10 -12.38 17.19
N ASN A 116 1.63 -11.39 17.93
CA ASN A 116 0.62 -11.56 18.97
C ASN A 116 -0.75 -11.98 18.42
N ALA A 117 -1.09 -11.54 17.23
CA ALA A 117 -2.34 -11.92 16.57
C ALA A 117 -2.29 -13.31 15.92
N GLY A 118 -1.13 -13.96 15.86
CA GLY A 118 -0.95 -15.22 15.15
C GLY A 118 -1.17 -15.10 13.63
N ALA A 119 -0.94 -13.91 13.07
CA ALA A 119 -1.25 -13.59 11.67
C ALA A 119 -0.07 -13.77 10.71
N LEU A 120 1.07 -14.28 11.17
CA LEU A 120 2.29 -14.38 10.37
C LEU A 120 2.16 -15.30 9.16
N GLU A 121 1.30 -16.29 9.19
CA GLU A 121 1.15 -17.28 8.11
C GLU A 121 0.85 -16.65 6.73
N ARG A 122 0.27 -15.45 6.70
CA ARG A 122 -0.10 -14.75 5.48
C ARG A 122 0.56 -13.40 5.27
N ILE A 123 1.45 -12.97 6.19
CA ILE A 123 2.09 -11.67 6.16
C ILE A 123 3.58 -11.82 5.83
N ILE A 124 4.05 -11.02 4.88
CA ILE A 124 5.45 -10.85 4.56
C ILE A 124 5.78 -9.35 4.72
N ALA A 125 6.94 -9.03 5.30
CA ALA A 125 7.35 -7.64 5.46
C ALA A 125 8.78 -7.41 4.95
N PHE A 126 8.94 -6.34 4.15
CA PHE A 126 10.23 -5.80 3.74
C PHE A 126 10.41 -4.44 4.42
N ILE A 127 11.42 -4.32 5.26
CA ILE A 127 11.55 -3.19 6.18
C ILE A 127 12.87 -2.44 5.96
N ASN A 128 12.75 -1.16 5.70
CA ASN A 128 13.81 -0.17 5.85
C ASN A 128 13.44 0.74 7.03
N THR A 129 14.37 0.96 7.94
CA THR A 129 14.19 1.85 9.09
C THR A 129 14.97 3.15 8.93
N THR A 130 14.74 4.10 9.83
CA THR A 130 15.50 5.36 9.89
C THR A 130 16.99 5.15 10.19
N GLU A 131 17.36 3.99 10.72
CA GLU A 131 18.76 3.63 11.00
C GLU A 131 19.49 3.09 9.75
N ASN A 132 18.73 2.68 8.73
CA ASN A 132 19.30 2.20 7.48
C ASN A 132 19.56 3.37 6.50
N PRO A 133 20.50 3.20 5.55
CA PRO A 133 20.72 4.21 4.52
C PRO A 133 19.44 4.55 3.74
N PRO A 134 19.13 5.84 3.53
CA PRO A 134 17.92 6.23 2.79
C PRO A 134 17.82 5.64 1.37
N VAL A 135 18.95 5.43 0.70
CA VAL A 135 18.97 4.87 -0.66
C VAL A 135 18.38 3.46 -0.72
N GLU A 136 18.46 2.70 0.35
CA GLU A 136 17.87 1.36 0.43
C GLU A 136 16.35 1.37 0.36
N ARG A 137 15.70 2.49 0.70
CA ARG A 137 14.24 2.64 0.57
C ARG A 137 13.75 2.40 -0.85
N LEU A 138 14.59 2.73 -1.84
CA LEU A 138 14.24 2.57 -3.26
C LEU A 138 14.05 1.10 -3.67
N LEU A 139 14.66 0.18 -2.94
CA LEU A 139 14.54 -1.25 -3.19
C LEU A 139 13.27 -1.86 -2.58
N VAL A 140 12.70 -1.24 -1.55
CA VAL A 140 11.58 -1.83 -0.80
C VAL A 140 10.34 -2.05 -1.68
N PRO A 141 9.85 -1.09 -2.45
CA PRO A 141 8.71 -1.35 -3.34
C PRO A 141 8.98 -2.44 -4.36
N ASP A 142 10.18 -2.48 -4.94
CA ASP A 142 10.54 -3.50 -5.92
C ASP A 142 10.57 -4.90 -5.31
N MET A 143 11.13 -5.05 -4.11
CA MET A 143 11.12 -6.32 -3.36
C MET A 143 9.69 -6.76 -3.01
N THR A 144 8.91 -5.83 -2.50
CA THR A 144 7.52 -6.06 -2.08
C THR A 144 6.67 -6.53 -3.25
N LEU A 145 6.77 -5.85 -4.39
CA LEU A 145 5.99 -6.17 -5.59
C LEU A 145 6.49 -7.44 -6.29
N THR A 146 7.78 -7.74 -6.23
CA THR A 146 8.31 -9.01 -6.73
C THR A 146 7.76 -10.19 -5.95
N ALA A 147 7.70 -10.10 -4.62
CA ALA A 147 7.04 -11.10 -3.79
C ALA A 147 5.54 -11.21 -4.11
N ALA A 148 4.86 -10.06 -4.29
CA ALA A 148 3.45 -10.03 -4.66
C ALA A 148 3.18 -10.72 -6.00
N GLU A 149 4.02 -10.50 -7.00
CA GLU A 149 3.90 -11.15 -8.31
C GLU A 149 4.04 -12.68 -8.21
N TYR A 150 4.94 -13.17 -7.36
CA TYR A 150 5.07 -14.61 -7.13
C TYR A 150 3.76 -15.23 -6.64
N PHE A 151 3.17 -14.67 -5.60
CA PHE A 151 1.92 -15.20 -5.04
C PHE A 151 0.71 -15.00 -5.96
N ALA A 152 0.64 -13.86 -6.63
CA ALA A 152 -0.49 -13.55 -7.51
C ALA A 152 -0.46 -14.34 -8.83
N VAL A 153 0.72 -14.50 -9.43
CA VAL A 153 0.86 -15.16 -10.74
C VAL A 153 1.01 -16.68 -10.60
N GLU A 154 1.95 -17.13 -9.76
CA GLU A 154 2.25 -18.57 -9.65
C GLU A 154 1.26 -19.29 -8.73
N LYS A 155 0.84 -18.65 -7.65
CA LYS A 155 -0.10 -19.24 -6.69
C LYS A 155 -1.56 -18.82 -6.92
N LYS A 156 -1.81 -17.88 -7.83
CA LYS A 156 -3.15 -17.35 -8.17
C LYS A 156 -3.89 -16.81 -6.96
N GLU A 157 -3.16 -16.18 -6.04
CA GLU A 157 -3.69 -15.65 -4.80
C GLU A 157 -4.07 -14.17 -4.94
N LYS A 158 -5.01 -13.74 -4.10
CA LYS A 158 -5.29 -12.32 -3.89
C LYS A 158 -4.25 -11.75 -2.94
N VAL A 159 -3.43 -10.84 -3.44
CA VAL A 159 -2.37 -10.19 -2.67
C VAL A 159 -2.72 -8.74 -2.42
N LEU A 160 -2.67 -8.32 -1.18
CA LEU A 160 -2.77 -6.91 -0.78
C LEU A 160 -1.38 -6.41 -0.38
N VAL A 161 -0.92 -5.39 -1.06
CA VAL A 161 0.36 -4.72 -0.79
C VAL A 161 0.09 -3.44 -0.02
N LEU A 162 0.77 -3.26 1.11
CA LEU A 162 0.72 -2.06 1.93
C LEU A 162 2.10 -1.41 1.91
N LEU A 163 2.20 -0.22 1.34
CA LEU A 163 3.43 0.56 1.29
C LEU A 163 3.33 1.75 2.26
N THR A 164 4.33 1.93 3.09
CA THR A 164 4.40 3.02 4.09
C THR A 164 5.85 3.40 4.38
N ASP A 165 6.35 4.59 4.12
CA ASP A 165 5.68 5.79 3.63
C ASP A 165 6.24 6.19 2.26
N MET A 166 5.39 6.45 1.30
CA MET A 166 5.81 6.80 -0.06
C MET A 166 6.44 8.20 -0.16
N THR A 167 6.16 9.08 0.79
CA THR A 167 6.84 10.38 0.88
C THR A 167 8.32 10.19 1.21
N LEU A 168 8.64 9.27 2.11
CA LEU A 168 10.03 8.93 2.44
C LEU A 168 10.74 8.19 1.29
N TYR A 169 10.02 7.42 0.50
CA TYR A 169 10.53 6.87 -0.76
C TYR A 169 10.92 7.98 -1.73
N ALA A 170 10.04 8.97 -1.94
CA ALA A 170 10.30 10.09 -2.83
C ALA A 170 11.45 10.98 -2.35
N ASP A 171 11.59 11.18 -1.03
CA ASP A 171 12.74 11.88 -0.45
C ASP A 171 14.06 11.16 -0.76
N ALA A 172 14.07 9.84 -0.72
CA ALA A 172 15.23 9.05 -1.12
C ALA A 172 15.56 9.19 -2.61
N LEU A 173 14.55 9.23 -3.49
CA LEU A 173 14.74 9.54 -4.91
C LEU A 173 15.39 10.91 -5.10
N ALA A 174 14.93 11.93 -4.38
CA ALA A 174 15.50 13.27 -4.45
C ALA A 174 16.98 13.29 -4.02
N ILE A 175 17.34 12.58 -2.97
CA ILE A 175 18.73 12.45 -2.51
C ILE A 175 19.62 11.84 -3.60
N VAL A 176 19.19 10.75 -4.23
CA VAL A 176 19.94 10.09 -5.30
C VAL A 176 20.03 11.00 -6.53
N SER A 177 18.93 11.64 -6.93
CA SER A 177 18.90 12.56 -8.06
C SER A 177 19.86 13.73 -7.87
N ASN A 178 19.89 14.34 -6.69
CA ASN A 178 20.80 15.44 -6.38
C ASN A 178 22.27 15.02 -6.42
N ARG A 179 22.58 13.79 -6.00
CA ARG A 179 23.95 13.24 -6.09
C ARG A 179 24.40 12.96 -7.52
N MET A 180 23.43 12.77 -8.42
CA MET A 180 23.69 12.58 -9.86
C MET A 180 23.63 13.89 -10.64
N ASP A 181 23.63 15.05 -9.99
CA ASP A 181 23.56 16.38 -10.58
C ASP A 181 22.38 16.58 -11.55
N GLN A 182 21.27 15.90 -11.31
CA GLN A 182 20.06 16.06 -12.08
C GLN A 182 19.35 17.38 -11.70
N ILE A 183 18.76 18.05 -12.70
CA ILE A 183 18.00 19.26 -12.48
C ILE A 183 16.69 18.91 -11.74
N PRO A 184 16.45 19.50 -10.54
CA PRO A 184 15.21 19.25 -9.82
C PRO A 184 14.01 19.89 -10.54
N SER A 185 12.86 19.24 -10.43
CA SER A 185 11.57 19.76 -10.89
C SER A 185 10.77 20.39 -9.74
N LYS A 186 9.44 20.35 -9.82
CA LYS A 186 8.55 20.90 -8.81
C LYS A 186 8.89 20.34 -7.41
N ASP A 187 8.91 21.22 -6.39
CA ASP A 187 9.17 20.89 -4.97
C ASP A 187 10.51 20.20 -4.72
N ASN A 188 11.53 20.50 -5.52
CA ASN A 188 12.86 19.87 -5.47
C ASN A 188 12.87 18.35 -5.70
N MET A 189 11.80 17.81 -6.29
CA MET A 189 11.73 16.41 -6.65
C MET A 189 12.41 16.14 -8.00
N PRO A 190 12.91 14.90 -8.25
CA PRO A 190 13.48 14.56 -9.55
C PRO A 190 12.44 14.61 -10.66
N GLY A 191 12.86 14.93 -11.88
CA GLY A 191 11.99 14.92 -13.05
C GLY A 191 11.36 13.55 -13.36
N SER A 192 11.99 12.48 -12.88
CA SER A 192 11.51 11.10 -13.03
C SER A 192 10.44 10.68 -11.99
N LEU A 193 10.04 11.58 -11.07
CA LEU A 193 9.14 11.20 -9.97
C LEU A 193 7.86 10.51 -10.47
N TYR A 194 7.21 11.07 -11.47
CA TYR A 194 5.99 10.49 -12.05
C TYR A 194 6.22 9.07 -12.56
N SER A 195 7.26 8.86 -13.38
CA SER A 195 7.56 7.55 -13.95
C SER A 195 8.00 6.54 -12.90
N ASP A 196 8.73 6.95 -11.87
CA ASP A 196 9.15 6.07 -10.78
C ASP A 196 7.96 5.62 -9.94
N LEU A 197 7.04 6.54 -9.62
CA LEU A 197 5.79 6.18 -8.93
C LEU A 197 4.89 5.32 -9.82
N ALA A 198 4.75 5.65 -11.09
CA ALA A 198 3.93 4.89 -12.03
C ALA A 198 4.41 3.45 -12.17
N LYS A 199 5.71 3.21 -12.23
CA LYS A 199 6.29 1.85 -12.25
C LYS A 199 5.84 1.00 -11.07
N ILE A 200 5.72 1.58 -9.90
CA ILE A 200 5.27 0.90 -8.68
C ILE A 200 3.77 0.62 -8.78
N TYR A 201 2.98 1.66 -8.99
CA TYR A 201 1.51 1.55 -8.94
C TYR A 201 0.92 0.74 -10.08
N GLU A 202 1.52 0.75 -11.26
CA GLU A 202 1.08 -0.06 -12.40
C GLU A 202 1.24 -1.56 -12.20
N LYS A 203 1.94 -2.00 -11.16
CA LYS A 203 1.98 -3.41 -10.74
C LYS A 203 0.64 -3.89 -10.16
N ALA A 204 -0.23 -3.00 -9.71
CA ALA A 204 -1.58 -3.35 -9.28
C ALA A 204 -2.38 -3.85 -10.47
N VAL A 205 -2.95 -5.05 -10.37
CA VAL A 205 -3.59 -5.74 -11.49
C VAL A 205 -4.46 -6.89 -10.99
N GLN A 206 -5.55 -7.16 -11.70
CA GLN A 206 -6.25 -8.43 -11.60
C GLN A 206 -5.87 -9.27 -12.82
N PHE A 207 -5.39 -10.49 -12.56
CA PHE A 207 -5.00 -11.44 -13.61
C PHE A 207 -6.18 -12.30 -14.07
N PRO A 208 -6.22 -12.73 -15.35
CA PRO A 208 -7.28 -13.59 -15.86
C PRO A 208 -7.44 -14.91 -15.09
N ASP A 209 -6.36 -15.43 -14.55
CA ASP A 209 -6.32 -16.74 -13.88
C ASP A 209 -6.73 -16.69 -12.39
N GLY A 210 -7.20 -15.54 -11.90
CA GLY A 210 -7.76 -15.39 -10.55
C GLY A 210 -6.84 -14.77 -9.51
N GLY A 211 -5.55 -14.60 -9.77
CA GLY A 211 -4.63 -13.85 -8.90
C GLY A 211 -4.78 -12.35 -9.06
N SER A 212 -4.41 -11.59 -8.04
CA SER A 212 -4.45 -10.13 -8.10
C SER A 212 -3.43 -9.47 -7.18
N ILE A 213 -3.02 -8.26 -7.54
CA ILE A 213 -2.21 -7.37 -6.71
C ILE A 213 -3.00 -6.09 -6.53
N THR A 214 -3.30 -5.74 -5.28
CA THR A 214 -3.96 -4.49 -4.89
C THR A 214 -3.02 -3.71 -4.00
N ILE A 215 -2.92 -2.40 -4.19
CA ILE A 215 -1.94 -1.56 -3.47
C ILE A 215 -2.67 -0.47 -2.70
N ILE A 216 -2.40 -0.40 -1.39
CA ILE A 216 -2.68 0.77 -0.55
C ILE A 216 -1.31 1.36 -0.18
N ALA A 217 -1.09 2.63 -0.52
CA ALA A 217 0.18 3.29 -0.28
C ALA A 217 0.00 4.53 0.59
N VAL A 218 0.52 4.47 1.81
CA VAL A 218 0.56 5.63 2.70
C VAL A 218 1.45 6.70 2.09
N THR A 219 0.93 7.91 2.03
CA THR A 219 1.64 9.09 1.57
C THR A 219 1.40 10.21 2.58
N THR A 220 2.41 10.58 3.33
CA THR A 220 2.30 11.66 4.33
C THR A 220 2.32 13.02 3.65
N LEU A 221 1.48 13.92 4.16
CA LEU A 221 1.31 15.27 3.62
C LEU A 221 2.06 16.28 4.49
N SER A 222 2.86 17.13 3.86
CA SER A 222 3.50 18.26 4.54
C SER A 222 2.45 19.34 4.78
N GLY A 223 2.02 19.52 6.04
CA GLY A 223 1.00 20.52 6.41
C GLY A 223 -0.36 20.31 5.73
N GLY A 224 -0.70 19.08 5.36
CA GLY A 224 -1.94 18.77 4.65
C GLY A 224 -1.97 19.20 3.17
N ASP A 225 -0.84 19.58 2.61
CA ASP A 225 -0.74 20.11 1.22
C ASP A 225 -0.82 18.99 0.18
N ILE A 226 -1.99 18.83 -0.45
CA ILE A 226 -2.20 17.88 -1.55
C ILE A 226 -1.68 18.39 -2.90
N THR A 227 -1.23 19.63 -2.99
CA THR A 227 -0.68 20.22 -4.23
C THR A 227 0.82 20.01 -4.36
N HIS A 228 1.48 19.49 -3.33
CA HIS A 228 2.88 19.07 -3.39
C HIS A 228 3.09 18.03 -4.49
N ALA A 229 4.29 17.98 -5.07
CA ALA A 229 4.59 17.11 -6.21
C ALA A 229 4.26 15.63 -5.95
N ILE A 230 4.49 15.12 -4.75
CA ILE A 230 4.27 13.71 -4.41
C ILE A 230 2.78 13.35 -4.43
N PRO A 231 1.88 13.99 -3.64
CA PRO A 231 0.45 13.69 -3.70
C PRO A 231 -0.18 14.07 -5.03
N ASP A 232 0.27 15.14 -5.68
CA ASP A 232 -0.23 15.57 -6.97
C ASP A 232 0.03 14.51 -8.06
N ASN A 233 1.26 14.04 -8.21
CA ASN A 233 1.58 12.96 -9.14
C ASN A 233 0.87 11.65 -8.79
N THR A 234 0.77 11.33 -7.51
CA THR A 234 0.07 10.12 -7.04
C THR A 234 -1.41 10.17 -7.42
N GLY A 235 -2.05 11.32 -7.33
CA GLY A 235 -3.45 11.51 -7.72
C GLY A 235 -3.73 11.22 -9.20
N TYR A 236 -2.78 11.49 -10.08
CA TYR A 236 -2.90 11.20 -11.52
C TYR A 236 -2.73 9.72 -11.85
N ILE A 237 -1.95 8.98 -11.06
CA ILE A 237 -1.61 7.58 -11.32
C ILE A 237 -2.66 6.63 -10.76
N THR A 238 -3.30 6.99 -9.66
CA THR A 238 -4.13 6.10 -8.84
C THR A 238 -5.64 6.26 -9.09
N GLU A 239 -6.43 5.31 -8.60
CA GLU A 239 -7.89 5.27 -8.82
C GLU A 239 -8.67 5.67 -7.57
N GLY A 240 -8.32 6.77 -6.97
CA GLY A 240 -8.99 7.32 -5.80
C GLY A 240 -8.01 7.81 -4.76
N GLN A 241 -8.50 7.95 -3.53
CA GLN A 241 -7.72 8.41 -2.39
C GLN A 241 -8.46 8.11 -1.10
N LEU A 242 -7.71 7.79 -0.06
CA LEU A 242 -8.19 7.67 1.31
C LEU A 242 -7.50 8.75 2.13
N PHE A 243 -8.24 9.42 3.00
CA PHE A 243 -7.72 10.44 3.92
C PHE A 243 -7.97 10.02 5.36
N LEU A 244 -6.95 10.14 6.17
CA LEU A 244 -7.07 10.04 7.61
C LEU A 244 -7.43 11.41 8.18
N ARG A 245 -8.41 11.46 9.08
CA ARG A 245 -8.83 12.67 9.77
C ARG A 245 -8.90 12.42 11.26
N ARG A 246 -8.46 13.38 12.06
CA ARG A 246 -8.69 13.39 13.49
C ARG A 246 -10.08 13.98 13.75
N ASP A 247 -10.92 13.22 14.40
CA ASP A 247 -12.19 13.69 14.87
C ASP A 247 -12.03 14.25 16.29
N SER A 248 -12.28 15.55 16.45
CA SER A 248 -12.10 16.25 17.72
C SER A 248 -13.17 15.90 18.76
N GLU A 249 -14.36 15.51 18.31
CA GLU A 249 -15.46 15.21 19.21
C GLU A 249 -15.33 13.85 19.88
N ILE A 250 -14.90 12.86 19.12
CA ILE A 250 -14.74 11.49 19.62
C ILE A 250 -13.30 11.13 19.96
N SER A 251 -12.37 12.07 19.84
CA SER A 251 -10.92 11.86 20.06
C SER A 251 -10.35 10.65 19.31
N LYS A 252 -10.93 10.31 18.18
CA LYS A 252 -10.54 9.17 17.34
C LYS A 252 -10.03 9.65 15.99
N VAL A 253 -9.25 8.78 15.37
CA VAL A 253 -8.83 8.98 13.97
C VAL A 253 -9.72 8.10 13.09
N ILE A 254 -10.27 8.70 12.05
CA ILE A 254 -11.20 8.05 11.13
C ILE A 254 -10.74 8.24 9.68
N VAL A 255 -11.19 7.36 8.80
CA VAL A 255 -11.11 7.60 7.35
C VAL A 255 -12.17 8.63 6.99
N ASP A 256 -11.75 9.78 6.46
CA ASP A 256 -12.64 10.89 6.13
C ASP A 256 -13.58 10.52 4.98
N PRO A 257 -14.90 10.42 5.20
CA PRO A 257 -15.82 10.00 4.17
C PRO A 257 -16.05 11.04 3.07
N PHE A 258 -15.76 12.34 3.33
CA PHE A 258 -15.96 13.41 2.35
C PHE A 258 -14.76 13.60 1.43
N ARG A 259 -13.54 13.49 1.96
CA ARG A 259 -12.30 13.65 1.20
C ARG A 259 -11.85 12.37 0.53
N SER A 260 -12.31 11.22 1.02
CA SER A 260 -11.95 9.90 0.47
C SER A 260 -12.85 9.54 -0.70
N LEU A 261 -12.26 8.85 -1.68
CA LEU A 261 -12.94 8.40 -2.88
C LEU A 261 -12.29 7.10 -3.39
N SER A 262 -13.09 6.11 -3.70
CA SER A 262 -12.67 4.96 -4.50
C SER A 262 -13.39 5.00 -5.84
N ARG A 263 -12.66 5.23 -6.92
CA ARG A 263 -13.25 5.36 -8.27
C ARG A 263 -13.78 4.04 -8.82
N LEU A 264 -13.28 2.92 -8.33
CA LEU A 264 -13.66 1.59 -8.80
C LEU A 264 -14.79 0.94 -7.99
N LYS A 265 -15.26 1.58 -6.93
CA LYS A 265 -16.28 1.01 -6.03
C LYS A 265 -17.57 0.59 -6.74
N GLN A 266 -17.97 1.29 -7.78
CA GLN A 266 -19.18 1.01 -8.55
C GLN A 266 -19.13 -0.34 -9.28
N LEU A 267 -17.96 -0.92 -9.44
CA LEU A 267 -17.80 -2.24 -10.06
C LEU A 267 -18.32 -3.37 -9.16
N VAL A 268 -18.37 -3.15 -7.86
CA VAL A 268 -18.68 -4.18 -6.85
C VAL A 268 -19.87 -3.84 -5.94
N ILE A 269 -20.17 -2.56 -5.73
CA ILE A 269 -21.28 -2.11 -4.87
C ILE A 269 -22.62 -2.60 -5.40
N GLY A 270 -23.42 -3.24 -4.54
CA GLY A 270 -24.71 -3.81 -4.89
C GLY A 270 -24.67 -5.07 -5.73
N LYS A 271 -23.47 -5.54 -6.12
CA LYS A 271 -23.24 -6.77 -6.90
C LYS A 271 -22.59 -7.87 -6.07
N GLN A 272 -21.49 -7.53 -5.41
CA GLN A 272 -20.77 -8.40 -4.46
C GLN A 272 -21.00 -8.00 -3.02
N THR A 273 -21.68 -6.91 -2.79
CA THR A 273 -22.19 -6.44 -1.49
C THR A 273 -23.72 -6.50 -1.49
N ARG A 274 -24.35 -6.16 -0.35
CA ARG A 274 -25.80 -6.09 -0.24
C ARG A 274 -26.37 -5.13 -1.29
N GLU A 275 -27.56 -5.43 -1.79
CA GLU A 275 -28.27 -4.61 -2.80
C GLU A 275 -28.51 -3.19 -2.33
N ASP A 276 -28.72 -2.99 -1.03
CA ASP A 276 -28.95 -1.68 -0.41
C ASP A 276 -27.66 -0.91 -0.04
N HIS A 277 -26.50 -1.40 -0.42
CA HIS A 277 -25.20 -0.81 -0.06
C HIS A 277 -25.13 0.70 -0.38
N SER A 278 -25.54 1.08 -1.60
CA SER A 278 -25.53 2.49 -2.01
C SER A 278 -26.44 3.35 -1.15
N GLN A 279 -27.60 2.83 -0.74
CA GLN A 279 -28.53 3.56 0.13
C GLN A 279 -27.96 3.73 1.54
N VAL A 280 -27.38 2.67 2.10
CA VAL A 280 -26.73 2.70 3.42
C VAL A 280 -25.55 3.66 3.42
N MET A 281 -24.72 3.61 2.37
CA MET A 281 -23.58 4.52 2.20
C MET A 281 -24.03 5.98 2.16
N ASN A 282 -25.03 6.32 1.35
CA ASN A 282 -25.56 7.67 1.24
C ASN A 282 -26.20 8.16 2.56
N SER A 283 -26.89 7.28 3.28
CA SER A 283 -27.47 7.60 4.58
C SER A 283 -26.38 7.86 5.62
N ALA A 284 -25.32 7.05 5.64
CA ALA A 284 -24.19 7.24 6.53
C ALA A 284 -23.48 8.58 6.28
N ILE A 285 -23.26 8.94 5.01
CA ILE A 285 -22.66 10.22 4.63
C ILE A 285 -23.51 11.40 5.07
N ARG A 286 -24.84 11.31 4.92
CA ARG A 286 -25.77 12.37 5.39
C ARG A 286 -25.72 12.53 6.89
N LEU A 287 -25.83 11.44 7.65
CA LEU A 287 -25.75 11.47 9.10
C LEU A 287 -24.44 12.07 9.60
N TYR A 288 -23.35 11.76 8.90
CA TYR A 288 -22.04 12.31 9.21
C TYR A 288 -21.93 13.80 8.90
N ALA A 289 -22.65 14.29 7.86
CA ALA A 289 -22.67 15.69 7.49
C ALA A 289 -23.54 16.53 8.45
N ASP A 290 -24.55 15.92 9.05
CA ASP A 290 -25.49 16.58 9.98
C ASP A 290 -24.95 16.59 11.42
N ALA A 291 -23.89 15.85 11.75
CA ALA A 291 -23.27 15.79 13.07
C ALA A 291 -22.14 16.81 13.23
#